data_e2cf4253633c456e841246f98b890142
#
_entry.id   e2cf4253633c456e841246f98b890142
#
_cell.length_a   1.000
_cell.length_b   1.000
_cell.length_c   1.000
_cell.angle_alpha   90.00
_cell.angle_beta   90.00
_cell.angle_gamma   90.00
#
_symmetry.space_group_name_H-M   'P 1'
#
loop_
_entity.id
_entity.type
_entity.pdbx_description
1 polymer ?
#
loop_
_entity_poly.entity_id
_entity_poly.type
_entity_poly.pdbx_seq_one_letter_code
_entity_poly.pdbx_strand_id
1 'polypeptide(L)'
;WPVPLGIPLHLELHKARPDVEIALHNHPLFGTVWADMGEIPPALDQSSVLGGGDIALVREYGGSVDDTDAAATAVAAMGHADLVLLAGHGVFVMGQSIRAVHQRCVALEQRSQRAWYARTAKPDMTSSLPQWYIERMKASDGDKFHGFWEAMVRQELRADPSLLD
;
A
#
# COMPACT_ATOMS: atom_id res chain seq x y z
N TRP A 1 18.64 19.13 -8.63
CA TRP A 1 18.30 17.77 -8.21
C TRP A 1 17.56 17.09 -9.35
N PRO A 2 17.92 15.88 -9.75
CA PRO A 2 17.13 15.14 -10.73
C PRO A 2 15.76 14.85 -10.12
N VAL A 3 14.70 15.03 -10.92
CA VAL A 3 13.33 14.72 -10.52
C VAL A 3 13.16 13.20 -10.48
N PRO A 4 12.64 12.61 -9.39
CA PRO A 4 12.36 11.18 -9.34
C PRO A 4 11.36 10.75 -10.44
N LEU A 5 11.56 9.58 -11.01
CA LEU A 5 10.75 9.07 -12.13
C LEU A 5 9.25 8.93 -11.79
N GLY A 6 8.91 8.66 -10.53
CA GLY A 6 7.52 8.50 -10.09
C GLY A 6 6.71 9.80 -9.89
N ILE A 7 7.29 10.98 -10.12
CA ILE A 7 6.59 12.25 -9.88
C ILE A 7 5.29 12.41 -10.71
N PRO A 8 5.22 12.05 -12.01
CA PRO A 8 3.96 12.13 -12.76
C PRO A 8 2.82 11.36 -12.10
N LEU A 9 3.08 10.16 -11.56
CA LEU A 9 2.07 9.37 -10.86
C LEU A 9 1.50 10.11 -9.64
N HIS A 10 2.37 10.75 -8.83
CA HIS A 10 1.94 11.54 -7.69
C HIS A 10 1.14 12.77 -8.11
N LEU A 11 1.59 13.49 -9.16
CA LEU A 11 0.90 14.68 -9.66
C LEU A 11 -0.50 14.33 -10.18
N GLU A 12 -0.63 13.29 -11.00
CA GLU A 12 -1.93 12.86 -11.53
C GLU A 12 -2.85 12.35 -10.42
N LEU A 13 -2.30 11.64 -9.41
CA LEU A 13 -3.07 11.23 -8.24
C LEU A 13 -3.66 12.46 -7.52
N HIS A 14 -2.83 13.42 -7.13
CA HIS A 14 -3.31 14.58 -6.35
C HIS A 14 -4.25 15.50 -7.14
N LYS A 15 -4.20 15.49 -8.48
CA LYS A 15 -5.21 16.13 -9.32
C LYS A 15 -6.56 15.40 -9.26
N ALA A 16 -6.53 14.06 -9.32
CA ALA A 16 -7.73 13.22 -9.36
C ALA A 16 -8.34 12.97 -7.97
N ARG A 17 -7.53 12.97 -6.91
CA ARG A 17 -7.88 12.60 -5.54
C ARG A 17 -7.53 13.72 -4.55
N PRO A 18 -8.29 14.82 -4.51
CA PRO A 18 -8.04 15.93 -3.58
C PRO A 18 -8.26 15.55 -2.11
N ASP A 19 -8.83 14.37 -1.86
CA ASP A 19 -8.98 13.76 -0.54
C ASP A 19 -7.69 13.10 -0.01
N VAL A 20 -6.67 12.91 -0.85
CA VAL A 20 -5.39 12.30 -0.48
C VAL A 20 -4.38 13.38 -0.11
N GLU A 21 -3.89 13.36 1.13
CA GLU A 21 -2.85 14.27 1.62
C GLU A 21 -1.45 13.70 1.42
N ILE A 22 -1.29 12.40 1.64
CA ILE A 22 -0.02 11.68 1.56
C ILE A 22 -0.15 10.50 0.61
N ALA A 23 0.81 10.36 -0.29
CA ALA A 23 0.97 9.21 -1.16
C ALA A 23 2.42 8.69 -1.09
N LEU A 24 2.57 7.38 -1.03
CA LEU A 24 3.87 6.70 -1.00
C LEU A 24 3.90 5.61 -2.07
N HIS A 25 4.92 5.66 -2.92
CA HIS A 25 5.24 4.61 -3.87
C HIS A 25 6.53 3.90 -3.45
N ASN A 26 6.50 2.57 -3.41
CA ASN A 26 7.67 1.75 -3.15
C ASN A 26 7.53 0.34 -3.72
N HIS A 27 8.61 -0.45 -3.61
CA HIS A 27 8.69 -1.84 -4.08
C HIS A 27 8.98 -2.78 -2.89
N PRO A 28 8.06 -2.96 -1.94
CA PRO A 28 8.24 -3.89 -0.84
C PRO A 28 8.26 -5.32 -1.37
N LEU A 29 9.06 -6.19 -0.74
CA LEU A 29 9.35 -7.51 -1.28
C LEU A 29 8.09 -8.34 -1.59
N PHE A 30 7.23 -8.54 -0.59
CA PHE A 30 6.06 -9.39 -0.78
C PHE A 30 4.90 -8.66 -1.48
N GLY A 31 4.73 -7.37 -1.22
CA GLY A 31 3.73 -6.55 -1.94
C GLY A 31 3.99 -6.54 -3.43
N THR A 32 5.26 -6.39 -3.85
CA THR A 32 5.65 -6.43 -5.26
C THR A 32 5.43 -7.82 -5.87
N VAL A 33 5.78 -8.90 -5.15
CA VAL A 33 5.50 -10.27 -5.64
C VAL A 33 4.02 -10.48 -5.94
N TRP A 34 3.11 -10.01 -5.08
CA TRP A 34 1.67 -10.11 -5.34
C TRP A 34 1.22 -9.24 -6.50
N ALA A 35 1.79 -8.05 -6.64
CA ALA A 35 1.55 -7.19 -7.80
C ALA A 35 1.97 -7.88 -9.10
N ASP A 36 3.15 -8.50 -9.14
CA ASP A 36 3.67 -9.23 -10.31
C ASP A 36 2.83 -10.47 -10.63
N MET A 37 2.29 -11.14 -9.61
CA MET A 37 1.33 -12.24 -9.81
C MET A 37 -0.03 -11.76 -10.34
N GLY A 38 -0.30 -10.45 -10.33
CA GLY A 38 -1.58 -9.89 -10.74
C GLY A 38 -2.72 -10.28 -9.80
N GLU A 39 -2.45 -10.46 -8.51
CA GLU A 39 -3.42 -10.87 -7.50
C GLU A 39 -3.37 -10.01 -6.25
N ILE A 40 -4.52 -9.83 -5.61
CA ILE A 40 -4.60 -9.20 -4.28
C ILE A 40 -4.36 -10.26 -3.21
N PRO A 41 -3.39 -10.06 -2.29
CA PRO A 41 -3.15 -11.02 -1.21
C PRO A 41 -4.39 -11.18 -0.33
N PRO A 42 -4.82 -12.42 0.00
CA PRO A 42 -5.96 -12.63 0.88
C PRO A 42 -5.69 -12.10 2.30
N ALA A 43 -6.73 -11.59 2.95
CA ALA A 43 -6.67 -11.19 4.35
C ALA A 43 -6.86 -12.42 5.24
N LEU A 44 -5.80 -12.89 5.88
CA LEU A 44 -5.81 -14.13 6.67
C LEU A 44 -6.02 -13.91 8.16
N ASP A 45 -5.66 -12.74 8.66
CA ASP A 45 -5.75 -12.39 10.08
C ASP A 45 -6.07 -10.92 10.29
N GLN A 46 -6.34 -10.55 11.53
CA GLN A 46 -6.70 -9.18 11.91
C GLN A 46 -5.64 -8.15 11.50
N SER A 47 -4.36 -8.47 11.60
CA SER A 47 -3.28 -7.54 11.26
C SER A 47 -3.22 -7.25 9.75
N SER A 48 -3.74 -8.15 8.92
CA SER A 48 -3.83 -7.98 7.46
C SER A 48 -4.74 -6.82 7.01
N VAL A 49 -5.57 -6.29 7.91
CA VAL A 49 -6.55 -5.22 7.61
C VAL A 49 -6.44 -4.04 8.57
N LEU A 50 -5.39 -3.96 9.38
CA LEU A 50 -5.21 -2.92 10.41
C LEU A 50 -5.03 -1.51 9.84
N GLY A 51 -4.50 -1.38 8.65
CA GLY A 51 -4.32 -0.09 7.99
C GLY A 51 -5.62 0.52 7.46
N GLY A 52 -6.71 -0.25 7.42
CA GLY A 52 -7.95 0.16 6.76
C GLY A 52 -7.77 0.34 5.25
N GLY A 53 -8.75 0.98 4.63
CA GLY A 53 -8.73 1.32 3.20
C GLY A 53 -9.10 0.18 2.27
N ASP A 54 -9.50 0.57 1.07
CA ASP A 54 -9.74 -0.36 -0.03
C ASP A 54 -8.45 -0.68 -0.77
N ILE A 55 -8.37 -1.93 -1.26
CA ILE A 55 -7.22 -2.39 -2.04
C ILE A 55 -7.64 -2.63 -3.49
N ALA A 56 -6.89 -2.07 -4.43
CA ALA A 56 -7.06 -2.28 -5.87
C ALA A 56 -5.83 -2.94 -6.50
N LEU A 57 -6.04 -3.53 -7.66
CA LEU A 57 -4.98 -4.07 -8.51
C LEU A 57 -5.09 -3.43 -9.90
N VAL A 58 -4.08 -2.67 -10.27
CA VAL A 58 -3.91 -2.14 -11.62
C VAL A 58 -3.13 -3.15 -12.43
N ARG A 59 -3.82 -3.83 -13.37
CA ARG A 59 -3.27 -4.97 -14.14
C ARG A 59 -2.46 -4.56 -15.34
N GLU A 60 -2.82 -3.43 -15.94
CA GLU A 60 -2.16 -2.96 -17.16
C GLU A 60 -0.97 -2.09 -16.79
N TYR A 61 0.21 -2.62 -17.04
CA TYR A 61 1.43 -1.83 -16.99
C TYR A 61 1.52 -0.99 -18.27
N GLY A 62 1.07 0.26 -18.16
CA GLY A 62 1.05 1.24 -19.28
C GLY A 62 2.43 1.78 -19.67
N GLY A 63 3.51 1.15 -19.25
CA GLY A 63 4.88 1.66 -19.43
C GLY A 63 5.45 2.30 -18.18
N SER A 64 6.37 3.23 -18.33
CA SER A 64 6.98 3.91 -17.19
C SER A 64 6.01 4.92 -16.59
N VAL A 65 5.87 4.91 -15.25
CA VAL A 65 5.07 5.89 -14.48
C VAL A 65 5.65 7.32 -14.49
N ASP A 66 6.72 7.54 -15.27
CA ASP A 66 7.31 8.84 -15.59
C ASP A 66 6.63 9.52 -16.79
N ASP A 67 5.80 8.79 -17.54
CA ASP A 67 4.94 9.34 -18.58
C ASP A 67 3.59 9.81 -17.99
N THR A 68 3.17 11.01 -18.32
CA THR A 68 1.96 11.65 -17.77
C THR A 68 0.69 10.93 -18.18
N ASP A 69 0.60 10.43 -19.42
CA ASP A 69 -0.61 9.77 -19.92
C ASP A 69 -0.74 8.37 -19.30
N ALA A 70 0.38 7.65 -19.17
CA ALA A 70 0.43 6.38 -18.47
C ALA A 70 0.09 6.55 -16.98
N ALA A 71 0.59 7.59 -16.34
CA ALA A 71 0.28 7.92 -14.94
C ALA A 71 -1.21 8.25 -14.75
N ALA A 72 -1.81 9.05 -15.62
CA ALA A 72 -3.24 9.39 -15.57
C ALA A 72 -4.12 8.14 -15.76
N THR A 73 -3.74 7.23 -16.67
CA THR A 73 -4.42 5.96 -16.91
C THR A 73 -4.35 5.06 -15.67
N ALA A 74 -3.17 4.94 -15.07
CA ALA A 74 -2.98 4.16 -13.83
C ALA A 74 -3.84 4.73 -12.69
N VAL A 75 -3.84 6.05 -12.49
CA VAL A 75 -4.63 6.72 -11.46
C VAL A 75 -6.13 6.50 -11.68
N ALA A 76 -6.61 6.59 -12.92
CA ALA A 76 -8.02 6.30 -13.24
C ALA A 76 -8.39 4.84 -12.87
N ALA A 77 -7.50 3.90 -13.12
CA ALA A 77 -7.70 2.48 -12.78
C ALA A 77 -7.65 2.20 -11.27
N MET A 78 -6.96 3.03 -10.47
CA MET A 78 -6.94 2.92 -9.00
C MET A 78 -8.29 3.25 -8.36
N GLY A 79 -9.09 4.10 -8.99
CA GLY A 79 -10.37 4.57 -8.45
C GLY A 79 -10.20 5.27 -7.09
N HIS A 80 -11.00 4.83 -6.12
CA HIS A 80 -10.96 5.37 -4.75
C HIS A 80 -10.17 4.50 -3.76
N ALA A 81 -9.41 3.52 -4.24
CA ALA A 81 -8.61 2.67 -3.37
C ALA A 81 -7.52 3.47 -2.62
N ASP A 82 -7.19 3.00 -1.41
CA ASP A 82 -6.13 3.57 -0.58
C ASP A 82 -4.81 2.77 -0.67
N LEU A 83 -4.91 1.51 -1.09
CA LEU A 83 -3.78 0.62 -1.32
C LEU A 83 -3.88 0.06 -2.73
N VAL A 84 -2.82 0.16 -3.48
CA VAL A 84 -2.81 -0.25 -4.88
C VAL A 84 -1.60 -1.13 -5.17
N LEU A 85 -1.86 -2.27 -5.78
CA LEU A 85 -0.86 -3.12 -6.39
C LEU A 85 -0.75 -2.75 -7.87
N LEU A 86 0.44 -2.38 -8.32
CA LEU A 86 0.76 -2.05 -9.71
C LEU A 86 1.46 -3.25 -10.34
N ALA A 87 0.75 -4.01 -11.18
CA ALA A 87 1.30 -5.22 -11.79
C ALA A 87 2.57 -4.93 -12.57
N GLY A 88 3.61 -5.75 -12.35
CA GLY A 88 4.93 -5.56 -12.96
C GLY A 88 5.72 -4.35 -12.45
N HIS A 89 5.33 -3.75 -11.28
CA HIS A 89 5.98 -2.53 -10.80
C HIS A 89 6.20 -2.54 -9.28
N GLY A 90 5.12 -2.44 -8.50
CA GLY A 90 5.23 -2.30 -7.04
C GLY A 90 3.91 -1.93 -6.40
N VAL A 91 3.96 -1.10 -5.35
CA VAL A 91 2.74 -0.67 -4.64
C VAL A 91 2.64 0.85 -4.53
N PHE A 92 1.40 1.34 -4.39
CA PHE A 92 1.09 2.74 -4.14
C PHE A 92 0.10 2.83 -2.99
N VAL A 93 0.44 3.58 -1.96
CA VAL A 93 -0.31 3.65 -0.70
C VAL A 93 -0.64 5.10 -0.37
N MET A 94 -1.89 5.37 -0.03
CA MET A 94 -2.44 6.70 0.14
C MET A 94 -3.14 6.87 1.48
N GLY A 95 -3.24 8.11 1.95
CA GLY A 95 -3.96 8.43 3.18
C GLY A 95 -3.94 9.91 3.55
N GLN A 96 -4.58 10.22 4.69
CA GLN A 96 -4.74 11.57 5.23
C GLN A 96 -3.54 12.04 6.08
N SER A 97 -2.63 11.14 6.42
CA SER A 97 -1.46 11.45 7.23
C SER A 97 -0.34 10.46 6.98
N ILE A 98 0.90 10.86 7.27
CA ILE A 98 2.06 9.97 7.18
C ILE A 98 1.93 8.75 8.11
N ARG A 99 1.29 8.91 9.27
CA ARG A 99 1.02 7.83 10.22
C ARG A 99 0.11 6.77 9.61
N ALA A 100 -0.98 7.20 8.98
CA ALA A 100 -1.93 6.31 8.32
C ALA A 100 -1.27 5.57 7.15
N VAL A 101 -0.52 6.29 6.30
CA VAL A 101 0.19 5.70 5.15
C VAL A 101 1.25 4.71 5.62
N HIS A 102 2.05 5.06 6.63
CA HIS A 102 3.05 4.14 7.19
C HIS A 102 2.41 2.87 7.74
N GLN A 103 1.31 2.98 8.51
CA GLN A 103 0.60 1.81 9.03
C GLN A 103 0.03 0.93 7.91
N ARG A 104 -0.55 1.54 6.86
CA ARG A 104 -1.03 0.84 5.67
C ARG A 104 0.08 0.10 4.95
N CYS A 105 1.25 0.71 4.78
CA CYS A 105 2.42 0.08 4.16
C CYS A 105 2.86 -1.17 4.93
N VAL A 106 3.01 -1.06 6.25
CA VAL A 106 3.40 -2.18 7.10
C VAL A 106 2.35 -3.29 7.08
N ALA A 107 1.05 -2.93 7.18
CA ALA A 107 -0.04 -3.90 7.14
C ALA A 107 -0.12 -4.62 5.79
N LEU A 108 0.07 -3.90 4.67
CA LEU A 108 0.08 -4.48 3.33
C LEU A 108 1.23 -5.47 3.16
N GLU A 109 2.45 -5.10 3.56
CA GLU A 109 3.62 -5.98 3.43
C GLU A 109 3.47 -7.24 4.32
N GLN A 110 3.01 -7.09 5.56
CA GLN A 110 2.75 -8.24 6.45
C GLN A 110 1.64 -9.13 5.91
N ARG A 111 0.55 -8.55 5.39
CA ARG A 111 -0.52 -9.29 4.70
C ARG A 111 0.03 -10.10 3.54
N SER A 112 0.82 -9.46 2.69
CA SER A 112 1.45 -10.06 1.51
C SER A 112 2.36 -11.22 1.89
N GLN A 113 3.22 -11.03 2.89
CA GLN A 113 4.13 -12.05 3.39
C GLN A 113 3.40 -13.28 3.95
N ARG A 114 2.41 -13.05 4.82
CA ARG A 114 1.63 -14.15 5.41
C ARG A 114 0.82 -14.91 4.38
N ALA A 115 0.21 -14.19 3.45
CA ALA A 115 -0.53 -14.79 2.35
C ALA A 115 0.38 -15.65 1.46
N TRP A 116 1.60 -15.18 1.19
CA TRP A 116 2.61 -15.96 0.45
C TRP A 116 2.94 -17.28 1.17
N TYR A 117 3.27 -17.24 2.45
CA TYR A 117 3.58 -18.45 3.22
C TYR A 117 2.38 -19.39 3.32
N ALA A 118 1.18 -18.85 3.55
CA ALA A 118 -0.03 -19.67 3.61
C ALA A 118 -0.33 -20.36 2.30
N ARG A 119 -0.22 -19.67 1.15
CA ARG A 119 -0.42 -20.26 -0.18
C ARG A 119 0.68 -21.23 -0.57
N THR A 120 1.90 -21.05 -0.09
CA THR A 120 2.97 -22.04 -0.29
C THR A 120 2.63 -23.36 0.40
N ALA A 121 2.05 -23.31 1.60
CA ALA A 121 1.62 -24.49 2.35
C ALA A 121 0.25 -25.03 1.88
N LYS A 122 -0.66 -24.15 1.42
CA LYS A 122 -2.00 -24.48 0.98
C LYS A 122 -2.39 -23.57 -0.21
N PRO A 123 -2.18 -24.02 -1.47
CA PRO A 123 -2.35 -23.21 -2.68
C PRO A 123 -3.74 -22.61 -2.89
N ASP A 124 -4.78 -23.25 -2.37
CA ASP A 124 -6.19 -22.81 -2.43
C ASP A 124 -6.60 -21.90 -1.26
N MET A 125 -5.64 -21.44 -0.45
CA MET A 125 -5.94 -20.59 0.71
C MET A 125 -6.54 -19.26 0.29
N THR A 126 -7.71 -18.97 0.83
CA THR A 126 -8.46 -17.71 0.66
C THR A 126 -8.54 -16.97 1.98
N SER A 127 -9.27 -15.84 2.04
CA SER A 127 -9.45 -15.12 3.30
C SER A 127 -10.13 -16.00 4.35
N SER A 128 -9.58 -15.97 5.56
CA SER A 128 -10.18 -16.62 6.75
C SER A 128 -10.98 -15.65 7.62
N LEU A 129 -10.94 -14.36 7.30
CA LEU A 129 -11.71 -13.35 8.03
C LEU A 129 -13.14 -13.25 7.50
N PRO A 130 -14.12 -13.06 8.39
CA PRO A 130 -15.50 -12.77 7.98
C PRO A 130 -15.55 -11.45 7.18
N GLN A 131 -16.34 -11.41 6.11
CA GLN A 131 -16.46 -10.24 5.24
C GLN A 131 -16.89 -8.98 6.02
N TRP A 132 -17.85 -9.10 6.97
CA TRP A 132 -18.26 -7.98 7.80
C TRP A 132 -17.11 -7.34 8.59
N TYR A 133 -16.13 -8.15 9.01
CA TYR A 133 -14.97 -7.65 9.72
C TYR A 133 -14.04 -6.87 8.78
N ILE A 134 -13.81 -7.40 7.59
CA ILE A 134 -13.01 -6.73 6.55
C ILE A 134 -13.62 -5.36 6.21
N GLU A 135 -14.94 -5.31 5.95
CA GLU A 135 -15.65 -4.07 5.62
C GLU A 135 -15.59 -3.05 6.76
N ARG A 136 -15.74 -3.51 8.00
CA ARG A 136 -15.59 -2.65 9.18
C ARG A 136 -14.18 -2.06 9.29
N MET A 137 -13.17 -2.83 8.95
CA MET A 137 -11.77 -2.37 9.02
C MET A 137 -11.42 -1.44 7.87
N LYS A 138 -11.96 -1.63 6.67
CA LYS A 138 -11.82 -0.72 5.55
C LYS A 138 -12.26 0.71 5.88
N ALA A 139 -13.35 0.85 6.58
CA ALA A 139 -13.90 2.14 7.02
C ALA A 139 -13.06 2.82 8.12
N SER A 140 -11.94 2.23 8.54
CA SER A 140 -11.08 2.83 9.55
C SER A 140 -10.11 3.84 8.93
N ASP A 141 -9.82 4.90 9.67
CA ASP A 141 -8.92 5.98 9.27
C ASP A 141 -7.42 5.61 9.18
N GLY A 142 -7.09 4.34 9.45
CA GLY A 142 -5.72 3.83 9.39
C GLY A 142 -4.82 4.23 10.57
N ASP A 143 -5.29 5.04 11.52
CA ASP A 143 -4.52 5.44 12.71
C ASP A 143 -5.11 4.83 14.00
N LYS A 144 -5.38 3.51 13.98
CA LYS A 144 -5.97 2.81 15.14
C LYS A 144 -4.96 2.39 16.20
N PHE A 145 -3.68 2.35 15.84
CA PHE A 145 -2.61 2.00 16.77
C PHE A 145 -1.87 3.24 17.25
N HIS A 146 -2.47 3.94 18.18
CA HIS A 146 -1.81 5.05 18.85
C HIS A 146 -0.44 4.63 19.36
N GLY A 147 0.58 5.39 18.96
CA GLY A 147 1.97 5.14 19.33
C GLY A 147 2.73 4.16 18.44
N PHE A 148 2.11 3.56 17.39
CA PHE A 148 2.83 2.70 16.44
C PHE A 148 3.88 3.49 15.67
N TRP A 149 3.51 4.64 15.09
CA TRP A 149 4.43 5.53 14.41
C TRP A 149 5.58 5.96 15.32
N GLU A 150 5.27 6.42 16.53
CA GLU A 150 6.28 6.86 17.50
C GLU A 150 7.21 5.73 17.94
N ALA A 151 6.70 4.50 18.00
CA ALA A 151 7.53 3.33 18.30
C ALA A 151 8.50 3.03 17.16
N MET A 152 8.05 3.11 15.91
CA MET A 152 8.90 2.92 14.74
C MET A 152 9.94 4.03 14.61
N VAL A 153 9.55 5.30 14.80
CA VAL A 153 10.48 6.42 14.82
C VAL A 153 11.57 6.24 15.90
N ARG A 154 11.18 5.83 17.11
CA ARG A 154 12.18 5.52 18.15
C ARG A 154 13.10 4.37 17.81
N GLN A 155 12.63 3.39 17.07
CA GLN A 155 13.45 2.28 16.59
C GLN A 155 14.49 2.76 15.59
N GLU A 156 14.08 3.54 14.59
CA GLU A 156 14.99 4.12 13.58
C GLU A 156 16.04 5.04 14.20
N LEU A 157 15.64 5.94 15.10
CA LEU A 157 16.56 6.83 15.81
C LEU A 157 17.56 6.10 16.71
N ARG A 158 17.23 4.89 17.18
CA ARG A 158 18.21 4.06 17.91
C ARG A 158 19.19 3.39 16.95
N ALA A 159 18.73 3.03 15.74
CA ALA A 159 19.57 2.42 14.73
C ALA A 159 20.50 3.45 14.07
N ASP A 160 19.98 4.65 13.82
CA ASP A 160 20.74 5.78 13.25
C ASP A 160 20.32 7.09 13.92
N PRO A 161 21.06 7.53 14.99
CA PRO A 161 20.77 8.80 15.65
C PRO A 161 20.94 10.04 14.78
N SER A 162 21.68 9.96 13.66
CA SER A 162 21.95 11.10 12.77
C SER A 162 20.77 11.49 11.86
N LEU A 163 19.67 10.74 11.89
CA LEU A 163 18.50 11.03 11.06
C LEU A 163 17.84 12.39 11.31
N LEU A 164 18.16 13.04 12.45
CA LEU A 164 17.63 14.37 12.82
C LEU A 164 18.68 15.48 12.72
N ASP A 165 19.92 15.17 12.32
CA ASP A 165 21.00 16.14 12.10
C ASP A 165 20.96 16.63 10.64
#